data_99f9fabb9a2cf1a41434c572fa959fd5
#
_entry.id   99f9fabb9a2cf1a41434c572fa959fd5
#
_cell.length_a   1.000
_cell.length_b   1.000
_cell.length_c   1.000
_cell.angle_alpha   90.00
_cell.angle_beta   90.00
_cell.angle_gamma   90.00
#
_symmetry.space_group_name_H-M   'P 1'
#
loop_
_entity.id
_entity.type
_entity.pdbx_description
1 polymer ?
#
loop_
_entity_poly.entity_id
_entity_poly.type
_entity_poly.pdbx_seq_one_letter_code
_entity_poly.pdbx_strand_id
1 'polypeptide(L)'
;VLVAYTTQKTELYAKLEEDIRKCLDESASGLRKEEISRIFLCHTSNRLSVGEDRSLRELAGQIQLEIWGINELAMRVYKNHPSMLKDYLGIPMGTEQIFDIDQFVKSYNARGLVAPLDTDFLFRTEELKILSDLIEKNAVTVLSGSAGVGKTRLTLEVCRQLSSREEGRYHCICVQSKGISIFEDFKRFLPDTGRCLIFIDDANQLKELRAILLYVSQLNVRAEQCKASAEDNTPVAEGKCDIHVILTARDYMRKAILNEINDCQISYAQMRAEPLTDEEIEEFLNNVVGIQDRRCIDQILRIAAGNPRIAYMAGKVTQSELSGITSVAEVMKLYYQSSVDKCIGENAVLCKTAGL
;
A
#
# COMPACT_ATOMS: atom_id res chain seq x y z
N VAL A 1 -14.72 -27.51 -2.72
CA VAL A 1 -13.82 -27.18 -3.84
C VAL A 1 -12.51 -27.90 -3.60
N LEU A 2 -11.99 -28.59 -4.61
CA LEU A 2 -10.69 -29.27 -4.57
C LEU A 2 -9.74 -28.62 -5.59
N VAL A 3 -8.44 -28.61 -5.28
CA VAL A 3 -7.40 -28.08 -6.17
C VAL A 3 -6.29 -29.10 -6.28
N ALA A 4 -5.96 -29.49 -7.50
CA ALA A 4 -4.78 -30.30 -7.79
C ALA A 4 -3.83 -29.52 -8.69
N TYR A 5 -2.52 -29.65 -8.50
CA TYR A 5 -1.53 -28.98 -9.29
C TYR A 5 -0.36 -29.89 -9.66
N THR A 6 0.20 -29.68 -10.85
CA THR A 6 1.37 -30.43 -11.30
C THR A 6 2.32 -29.56 -12.12
N THR A 7 3.61 -29.81 -11.97
CA THR A 7 4.68 -29.24 -12.79
C THR A 7 5.23 -30.26 -13.82
N GLN A 8 4.58 -31.44 -13.91
CA GLN A 8 4.98 -32.49 -14.82
C GLN A 8 4.87 -32.04 -16.28
N LYS A 9 5.92 -32.27 -17.06
CA LYS A 9 5.98 -31.83 -18.47
C LYS A 9 5.67 -32.95 -19.48
N THR A 10 5.81 -34.18 -19.07
CA THR A 10 5.54 -35.37 -19.90
C THR A 10 4.32 -36.10 -19.35
N GLU A 11 3.56 -36.77 -20.24
CA GLU A 11 2.36 -37.54 -19.84
C GLU A 11 1.35 -36.72 -19.03
N LEU A 12 1.18 -35.44 -19.39
CA LEU A 12 0.33 -34.51 -18.66
C LEU A 12 -1.11 -35.01 -18.52
N TYR A 13 -1.69 -35.57 -19.62
CA TYR A 13 -3.05 -36.06 -19.61
C TYR A 13 -3.23 -37.18 -18.57
N ALA A 14 -2.36 -38.19 -18.57
CA ALA A 14 -2.41 -39.27 -17.61
C ALA A 14 -2.31 -38.79 -16.14
N LYS A 15 -1.46 -37.79 -15.93
CA LYS A 15 -1.32 -37.17 -14.60
C LYS A 15 -2.60 -36.45 -14.16
N LEU A 16 -3.19 -35.65 -15.02
CA LEU A 16 -4.42 -34.93 -14.70
C LEU A 16 -5.61 -35.87 -14.52
N GLU A 17 -5.67 -36.96 -15.30
CA GLU A 17 -6.64 -38.04 -15.13
C GLU A 17 -6.51 -38.70 -13.75
N GLU A 18 -5.29 -39.03 -13.33
CA GLU A 18 -4.99 -39.57 -12.00
C GLU A 18 -5.44 -38.60 -10.90
N ASP A 19 -5.16 -37.32 -11.05
CA ASP A 19 -5.52 -36.28 -10.07
C ASP A 19 -7.04 -36.12 -9.95
N ILE A 20 -7.80 -36.17 -11.05
CA ILE A 20 -9.27 -36.19 -10.99
C ILE A 20 -9.75 -37.44 -10.24
N ARG A 21 -9.20 -38.63 -10.56
CA ARG A 21 -9.58 -39.88 -9.87
C ARG A 21 -9.33 -39.79 -8.39
N LYS A 22 -8.20 -39.19 -7.95
CA LYS A 22 -7.91 -38.93 -6.53
C LYS A 22 -8.90 -37.98 -5.89
N CYS A 23 -9.29 -36.89 -6.61
CA CYS A 23 -10.31 -35.96 -6.13
C CYS A 23 -11.68 -36.65 -5.94
N LEU A 24 -12.02 -37.62 -6.79
CA LEU A 24 -13.30 -38.33 -6.76
C LEU A 24 -13.31 -39.53 -5.80
N ASP A 25 -12.15 -39.98 -5.33
CA ASP A 25 -12.00 -41.06 -4.37
C ASP A 25 -12.15 -40.52 -2.94
N GLU A 26 -13.22 -40.93 -2.26
CA GLU A 26 -13.51 -40.50 -0.88
C GLU A 26 -12.37 -40.85 0.09
N SER A 27 -11.68 -41.95 -0.14
CA SER A 27 -10.55 -42.38 0.72
C SER A 27 -9.33 -41.44 0.56
N ALA A 28 -9.15 -40.86 -0.61
CA ALA A 28 -8.04 -39.93 -0.92
C ALA A 28 -8.38 -38.47 -0.66
N SER A 29 -9.60 -38.05 -0.98
CA SER A 29 -10.04 -36.66 -0.84
C SER A 29 -10.67 -36.32 0.51
N GLY A 30 -11.15 -37.36 1.24
CA GLY A 30 -11.92 -37.19 2.47
C GLY A 30 -13.33 -36.62 2.27
N LEU A 31 -13.80 -36.51 1.02
CA LEU A 31 -15.10 -35.93 0.65
C LEU A 31 -15.88 -36.87 -0.23
N ARG A 32 -17.18 -36.99 0.02
CA ARG A 32 -18.09 -37.70 -0.88
C ARG A 32 -18.26 -36.91 -2.17
N LYS A 33 -18.49 -37.57 -3.28
CA LYS A 33 -18.61 -37.01 -4.61
C LYS A 33 -19.67 -35.88 -4.68
N GLU A 34 -20.75 -36.02 -3.94
CA GLU A 34 -21.87 -35.05 -3.88
C GLU A 34 -21.49 -33.75 -3.13
N GLU A 35 -20.44 -33.79 -2.31
CA GLU A 35 -19.93 -32.66 -1.55
C GLU A 35 -18.93 -31.83 -2.36
N ILE A 36 -18.51 -32.32 -3.54
CA ILE A 36 -17.54 -31.67 -4.41
C ILE A 36 -18.29 -30.82 -5.45
N SER A 37 -18.32 -29.51 -5.27
CA SER A 37 -18.95 -28.60 -6.22
C SER A 37 -18.04 -28.25 -7.41
N ARG A 38 -16.70 -28.22 -7.20
CA ARG A 38 -15.76 -27.77 -8.23
C ARG A 38 -14.39 -28.40 -8.01
N ILE A 39 -13.69 -28.73 -9.11
CA ILE A 39 -12.29 -29.18 -9.13
C ILE A 39 -11.49 -28.22 -10.01
N PHE A 40 -10.36 -27.72 -9.50
CA PHE A 40 -9.37 -26.96 -10.26
C PHE A 40 -8.16 -27.85 -10.52
N LEU A 41 -7.78 -27.97 -11.78
CA LEU A 41 -6.52 -28.60 -12.19
C LEU A 41 -5.57 -27.52 -12.69
N CYS A 42 -4.44 -27.34 -12.01
CA CYS A 42 -3.43 -26.35 -12.39
C CYS A 42 -2.18 -27.05 -12.90
N HIS A 43 -1.67 -26.64 -14.06
CA HIS A 43 -0.45 -27.20 -14.63
C HIS A 43 0.44 -26.16 -15.31
N THR A 44 1.75 -26.42 -15.32
CA THR A 44 2.75 -25.53 -15.92
C THR A 44 3.26 -26.03 -17.30
N SER A 45 2.58 -27.01 -17.88
CA SER A 45 2.97 -27.62 -19.17
C SER A 45 2.23 -26.97 -20.36
N ASN A 46 2.52 -27.44 -21.57
CA ASN A 46 1.86 -27.02 -22.80
C ASN A 46 0.35 -27.35 -22.76
N ARG A 47 -0.38 -26.81 -23.72
CA ARG A 47 -1.83 -26.98 -23.82
C ARG A 47 -2.19 -28.45 -24.01
N LEU A 48 -3.26 -28.88 -23.35
CA LEU A 48 -3.96 -30.10 -23.66
C LEU A 48 -4.61 -30.00 -25.05
N SER A 49 -4.73 -31.11 -25.76
CA SER A 49 -5.55 -31.19 -26.95
C SER A 49 -7.05 -31.07 -26.60
N VAL A 50 -7.85 -30.66 -27.56
CA VAL A 50 -9.32 -30.55 -27.37
C VAL A 50 -9.95 -31.87 -26.97
N GLY A 51 -9.41 -32.99 -27.49
CA GLY A 51 -9.88 -34.34 -27.14
C GLY A 51 -9.59 -34.71 -25.70
N GLU A 52 -8.36 -34.43 -25.24
CA GLU A 52 -7.95 -34.67 -23.86
C GLU A 52 -8.75 -33.82 -22.87
N ASP A 53 -8.95 -32.53 -23.17
CA ASP A 53 -9.79 -31.64 -22.32
C ASP A 53 -11.23 -32.20 -22.20
N ARG A 54 -11.82 -32.65 -23.32
CA ARG A 54 -13.15 -33.27 -23.32
C ARG A 54 -13.20 -34.52 -22.45
N SER A 55 -12.23 -35.43 -22.61
CA SER A 55 -12.18 -36.66 -21.83
C SER A 55 -12.03 -36.42 -20.32
N LEU A 56 -11.24 -35.39 -19.91
CA LEU A 56 -11.12 -35.01 -18.51
C LEU A 56 -12.43 -34.46 -17.95
N ARG A 57 -13.19 -33.67 -18.75
CA ARG A 57 -14.51 -33.15 -18.33
C ARG A 57 -15.55 -34.26 -18.23
N GLU A 58 -15.53 -35.22 -19.14
CA GLU A 58 -16.39 -36.41 -19.09
C GLU A 58 -16.10 -37.26 -17.83
N LEU A 59 -14.83 -37.39 -17.46
CA LEU A 59 -14.43 -38.08 -16.21
C LEU A 59 -14.94 -37.38 -14.93
N ALA A 60 -14.92 -36.04 -14.91
CA ALA A 60 -15.44 -35.26 -13.80
C ALA A 60 -16.97 -35.33 -13.67
N GLY A 61 -17.68 -35.66 -14.75
CA GLY A 61 -19.14 -35.82 -14.81
C GLY A 61 -19.87 -34.50 -14.57
N GLN A 62 -20.69 -34.45 -13.52
CA GLN A 62 -21.48 -33.24 -13.18
C GLN A 62 -20.69 -32.20 -12.36
N ILE A 63 -19.50 -32.54 -11.90
CA ILE A 63 -18.66 -31.61 -11.11
C ILE A 63 -18.05 -30.60 -12.06
N GLN A 64 -18.13 -29.32 -11.69
CA GLN A 64 -17.52 -28.25 -12.48
C GLN A 64 -15.98 -28.41 -12.48
N LEU A 65 -15.40 -28.71 -13.66
CA LEU A 65 -13.97 -28.85 -13.84
C LEU A 65 -13.37 -27.61 -14.51
N GLU A 66 -12.42 -26.96 -13.84
CA GLU A 66 -11.61 -25.86 -14.39
C GLU A 66 -10.17 -26.32 -14.58
N ILE A 67 -9.65 -26.18 -15.79
CA ILE A 67 -8.27 -26.55 -16.13
C ILE A 67 -7.49 -25.29 -16.45
N TRP A 68 -6.51 -24.98 -15.61
CA TRP A 68 -5.68 -23.77 -15.73
C TRP A 68 -4.26 -24.16 -16.12
N GLY A 69 -3.95 -23.98 -17.40
CA GLY A 69 -2.59 -24.11 -17.92
C GLY A 69 -1.72 -22.91 -17.58
N ILE A 70 -0.42 -23.00 -17.88
CA ILE A 70 0.56 -21.94 -17.56
C ILE A 70 0.13 -20.55 -18.06
N ASN A 71 -0.45 -20.44 -19.25
CA ASN A 71 -0.90 -19.16 -19.79
C ASN A 71 -2.08 -18.58 -19.01
N GLU A 72 -3.05 -19.42 -18.62
CA GLU A 72 -4.19 -19.01 -17.83
C GLU A 72 -3.75 -18.58 -16.42
N LEU A 73 -2.89 -19.36 -15.78
CA LEU A 73 -2.28 -19.03 -14.50
C LEU A 73 -1.53 -17.69 -14.57
N ALA A 74 -0.67 -17.52 -15.59
CA ALA A 74 0.08 -16.28 -15.78
C ALA A 74 -0.85 -15.06 -15.96
N MET A 75 -1.91 -15.20 -16.78
CA MET A 75 -2.89 -14.13 -16.99
C MET A 75 -3.68 -13.78 -15.72
N ARG A 76 -4.07 -14.77 -14.92
CA ARG A 76 -4.78 -14.55 -13.66
C ARG A 76 -3.90 -13.91 -12.62
N VAL A 77 -2.64 -14.37 -12.47
CA VAL A 77 -1.66 -13.74 -11.59
C VAL A 77 -1.38 -12.31 -12.03
N TYR A 78 -1.16 -12.09 -13.33
CA TYR A 78 -0.91 -10.75 -13.88
C TYR A 78 -2.09 -9.79 -13.63
N LYS A 79 -3.33 -10.27 -13.79
CA LYS A 79 -4.53 -9.43 -13.61
C LYS A 79 -4.90 -9.20 -12.16
N ASN A 80 -4.85 -10.25 -11.34
CA ASN A 80 -5.49 -10.24 -10.01
C ASN A 80 -4.45 -10.16 -8.87
N HIS A 81 -3.21 -10.61 -9.10
CA HIS A 81 -2.16 -10.69 -8.07
C HIS A 81 -0.79 -10.22 -8.59
N PRO A 82 -0.70 -8.99 -9.14
CA PRO A 82 0.53 -8.50 -9.74
C PRO A 82 1.71 -8.44 -8.76
N SER A 83 1.46 -8.23 -7.46
CA SER A 83 2.51 -8.26 -6.42
C SER A 83 3.24 -9.60 -6.37
N MET A 84 2.54 -10.73 -6.58
CA MET A 84 3.16 -12.06 -6.59
C MET A 84 4.21 -12.21 -7.70
N LEU A 85 4.04 -11.53 -8.85
CA LEU A 85 5.02 -11.57 -9.94
C LEU A 85 6.34 -10.93 -9.52
N LYS A 86 6.27 -9.83 -8.76
CA LYS A 86 7.46 -9.17 -8.21
C LYS A 86 8.10 -10.01 -7.10
N ASP A 87 7.31 -10.46 -6.14
CA ASP A 87 7.80 -11.11 -4.91
C ASP A 87 8.35 -12.50 -5.16
N TYR A 88 7.74 -13.29 -6.06
CA TYR A 88 8.11 -14.68 -6.31
C TYR A 88 8.88 -14.91 -7.61
N LEU A 89 8.68 -14.06 -8.62
CA LEU A 89 9.31 -14.24 -9.93
C LEU A 89 10.33 -13.14 -10.26
N GLY A 90 10.47 -12.11 -9.42
CA GLY A 90 11.38 -10.98 -9.68
C GLY A 90 11.01 -10.16 -10.91
N ILE A 91 9.77 -10.32 -11.44
CA ILE A 91 9.31 -9.58 -12.61
C ILE A 91 8.91 -8.18 -12.15
N PRO A 92 9.61 -7.11 -12.58
CA PRO A 92 9.23 -5.76 -12.20
C PRO A 92 7.85 -5.45 -12.79
N MET A 93 6.86 -5.37 -11.94
CA MET A 93 5.53 -4.88 -12.33
C MET A 93 5.56 -3.36 -12.29
N GLY A 94 5.56 -2.78 -13.45
CA GLY A 94 5.51 -1.42 -13.96
C GLY A 94 5.22 -0.20 -13.08
N THR A 95 4.89 -0.27 -11.81
CA THR A 95 4.64 0.93 -11.04
C THR A 95 5.57 1.04 -9.85
N GLU A 96 6.53 1.90 -9.97
CA GLU A 96 7.27 2.42 -8.82
C GLU A 96 6.45 3.47 -8.01
N GLN A 97 5.11 3.43 -8.11
CA GLN A 97 4.21 4.42 -7.52
C GLN A 97 3.14 3.80 -6.60
N ILE A 98 2.92 2.48 -6.69
CA ILE A 98 1.99 1.72 -5.86
C ILE A 98 2.79 0.71 -5.04
N PHE A 99 2.57 0.69 -3.74
CA PHE A 99 3.37 -0.05 -2.78
C PHE A 99 2.47 -0.70 -1.72
N ASP A 100 2.90 -1.80 -1.12
CA ASP A 100 2.47 -2.15 0.23
C ASP A 100 3.15 -1.23 1.27
N ILE A 101 2.77 -1.34 2.53
CA ILE A 101 3.28 -0.47 3.61
C ILE A 101 4.81 -0.56 3.73
N ASP A 102 5.39 -1.77 3.70
CA ASP A 102 6.81 -1.98 3.92
C ASP A 102 7.64 -1.51 2.72
N GLN A 103 7.15 -1.75 1.51
CA GLN A 103 7.76 -1.26 0.27
C GLN A 103 7.73 0.27 0.21
N PHE A 104 6.62 0.89 0.65
CA PHE A 104 6.51 2.35 0.72
C PHE A 104 7.55 2.93 1.68
N VAL A 105 7.68 2.38 2.88
CA VAL A 105 8.68 2.82 3.87
C VAL A 105 10.09 2.65 3.33
N LYS A 106 10.42 1.51 2.72
CA LYS A 106 11.72 1.28 2.09
C LYS A 106 12.01 2.28 0.97
N SER A 107 11.04 2.52 0.08
CA SER A 107 11.14 3.49 -1.02
C SER A 107 11.31 4.92 -0.52
N TYR A 108 10.63 5.27 0.57
CA TYR A 108 10.71 6.59 1.19
C TYR A 108 12.08 6.81 1.84
N ASN A 109 12.55 5.86 2.64
CA ASN A 109 13.82 5.93 3.35
C ASN A 109 15.03 5.91 2.41
N ALA A 110 14.93 5.18 1.29
CA ALA A 110 15.99 5.11 0.27
C ALA A 110 16.32 6.48 -0.37
N ARG A 111 15.45 7.47 -0.24
CA ARG A 111 15.72 8.83 -0.73
C ARG A 111 16.79 9.58 0.07
N GLY A 112 17.13 9.11 1.28
CA GLY A 112 18.22 9.63 2.11
C GLY A 112 18.10 11.10 2.60
N LEU A 113 17.14 11.84 2.05
CA LEU A 113 16.98 13.29 2.26
C LEU A 113 15.85 13.64 3.24
N VAL A 114 15.30 12.67 3.95
CA VAL A 114 14.10 12.84 4.80
C VAL A 114 14.29 12.10 6.11
N ALA A 115 13.61 12.55 7.17
CA ALA A 115 13.55 11.78 8.41
C ALA A 115 12.97 10.38 8.12
N PRO A 116 13.62 9.30 8.58
CA PRO A 116 13.17 7.93 8.28
C PRO A 116 11.78 7.65 8.87
N LEU A 117 11.04 6.77 8.18
CA LEU A 117 9.68 6.37 8.59
C LEU A 117 9.63 5.07 9.40
N ASP A 118 10.78 4.46 9.67
CA ASP A 118 10.95 3.21 10.42
C ASP A 118 11.40 3.39 11.87
N THR A 119 11.45 4.65 12.35
CA THR A 119 11.68 4.95 13.76
C THR A 119 10.46 4.59 14.61
N ASP A 120 10.58 4.55 15.94
CA ASP A 120 9.45 4.35 16.83
C ASP A 120 8.39 5.45 16.63
N PHE A 121 7.11 5.05 16.64
CA PHE A 121 6.00 5.97 16.60
C PHE A 121 5.75 6.49 18.01
N LEU A 122 6.04 7.75 18.23
CA LEU A 122 5.90 8.43 19.52
C LEU A 122 4.75 9.44 19.45
N PHE A 123 4.10 9.63 20.59
CA PHE A 123 3.04 10.61 20.77
C PHE A 123 1.79 10.33 19.91
N ARG A 124 0.88 11.28 19.79
CA ARG A 124 -0.27 11.28 18.86
C ARG A 124 -1.22 10.09 18.96
N THR A 125 -1.31 9.44 20.12
CA THR A 125 -2.20 8.28 20.30
C THR A 125 -3.67 8.67 20.09
N GLU A 126 -4.08 9.85 20.56
CA GLU A 126 -5.46 10.35 20.35
C GLU A 126 -5.71 10.71 18.88
N GLU A 127 -4.75 11.37 18.21
CA GLU A 127 -4.86 11.69 16.80
C GLU A 127 -4.95 10.42 15.94
N LEU A 128 -4.19 9.38 16.30
CA LEU A 128 -4.22 8.08 15.65
C LEU A 128 -5.61 7.43 15.76
N LYS A 129 -6.21 7.45 16.96
CA LYS A 129 -7.55 6.92 17.21
C LYS A 129 -8.61 7.70 16.41
N ILE A 130 -8.58 9.03 16.50
CA ILE A 130 -9.52 9.90 15.76
C ILE A 130 -9.40 9.63 14.23
N LEU A 131 -8.17 9.56 13.70
CA LEU A 131 -7.96 9.33 12.28
C LEU A 131 -8.44 7.94 11.84
N SER A 132 -8.21 6.91 12.66
CA SER A 132 -8.73 5.56 12.42
C SER A 132 -10.26 5.55 12.36
N ASP A 133 -10.92 6.20 13.33
CA ASP A 133 -12.38 6.32 13.37
C ASP A 133 -12.96 7.08 12.17
N LEU A 134 -12.27 8.15 11.72
CA LEU A 134 -12.69 8.90 10.54
C LEU A 134 -12.57 8.07 9.27
N ILE A 135 -11.52 7.29 9.12
CA ILE A 135 -11.32 6.40 7.96
C ILE A 135 -12.43 5.35 7.92
N GLU A 136 -12.74 4.72 9.05
CA GLU A 136 -13.75 3.65 9.07
C GLU A 136 -15.18 4.13 8.77
N LYS A 137 -15.47 5.40 9.07
CA LYS A 137 -16.80 5.99 8.90
C LYS A 137 -17.01 6.71 7.56
N ASN A 138 -15.94 6.96 6.81
CA ASN A 138 -16.01 7.77 5.60
C ASN A 138 -15.27 7.11 4.44
N ALA A 139 -15.84 7.22 3.24
CA ALA A 139 -15.21 6.72 2.02
C ALA A 139 -13.88 7.47 1.71
N VAL A 140 -13.82 8.76 2.00
CA VAL A 140 -12.64 9.59 1.80
C VAL A 140 -12.32 10.36 3.09
N THR A 141 -11.06 10.34 3.50
CA THR A 141 -10.54 11.13 4.63
C THR A 141 -9.35 11.96 4.18
N VAL A 142 -9.33 13.24 4.52
CA VAL A 142 -8.25 14.16 4.18
C VAL A 142 -7.49 14.56 5.44
N LEU A 143 -6.21 14.22 5.50
CA LEU A 143 -5.28 14.65 6.54
C LEU A 143 -4.43 15.81 6.02
N SER A 144 -4.70 17.02 6.47
CA SER A 144 -3.94 18.22 6.11
C SER A 144 -2.93 18.62 7.19
N GLY A 145 -2.02 19.51 6.86
CA GLY A 145 -1.05 20.08 7.81
C GLY A 145 0.20 20.61 7.11
N SER A 146 1.05 21.29 7.87
CA SER A 146 2.29 21.88 7.36
C SER A 146 3.29 20.80 6.89
N ALA A 147 4.25 21.19 6.06
CA ALA A 147 5.27 20.27 5.57
C ALA A 147 6.14 19.76 6.75
N GLY A 148 6.37 18.46 6.82
CA GLY A 148 7.21 17.87 7.86
C GLY A 148 6.55 17.64 9.22
N VAL A 149 5.26 18.00 9.40
CA VAL A 149 4.53 17.85 10.67
C VAL A 149 4.21 16.39 11.05
N GLY A 150 4.48 15.42 10.18
CA GLY A 150 4.30 13.99 10.47
C GLY A 150 3.06 13.33 9.86
N LYS A 151 2.35 13.97 8.91
CA LYS A 151 1.15 13.40 8.25
C LYS A 151 1.37 11.99 7.70
N THR A 152 2.39 11.82 6.87
CA THR A 152 2.75 10.51 6.27
C THR A 152 3.00 9.46 7.35
N ARG A 153 3.71 9.82 8.43
CA ARG A 153 4.01 8.92 9.54
C ARG A 153 2.75 8.49 10.29
N LEU A 154 1.88 9.45 10.62
CA LEU A 154 0.61 9.18 11.30
C LEU A 154 -0.29 8.28 10.44
N THR A 155 -0.40 8.56 9.14
CA THR A 155 -1.19 7.74 8.21
C THR A 155 -0.66 6.31 8.10
N LEU A 156 0.67 6.14 7.99
CA LEU A 156 1.28 4.80 7.92
C LEU A 156 1.02 3.98 9.19
N GLU A 157 1.02 4.64 10.35
CA GLU A 157 0.73 3.94 11.60
C GLU A 157 -0.73 3.48 11.67
N VAL A 158 -1.68 4.32 11.22
CA VAL A 158 -3.08 3.88 11.05
C VAL A 158 -3.18 2.72 10.06
N CYS A 159 -2.49 2.79 8.92
CA CYS A 159 -2.48 1.68 7.95
C CYS A 159 -1.96 0.38 8.57
N ARG A 160 -0.89 0.43 9.38
CA ARG A 160 -0.36 -0.75 10.09
C ARG A 160 -1.38 -1.32 11.07
N GLN A 161 -1.98 -0.46 11.89
CA GLN A 161 -2.98 -0.90 12.87
C GLN A 161 -4.20 -1.54 12.19
N LEU A 162 -4.73 -0.93 11.13
CA LEU A 162 -5.89 -1.45 10.41
C LEU A 162 -5.56 -2.74 9.64
N SER A 163 -4.33 -2.90 9.17
CA SER A 163 -3.90 -4.12 8.45
C SER A 163 -3.52 -5.27 9.38
N SER A 164 -3.25 -5.03 10.66
CA SER A 164 -2.89 -6.05 11.64
C SER A 164 -4.07 -6.60 12.45
N ARG A 165 -5.26 -6.07 12.27
CA ARG A 165 -6.48 -6.54 12.98
C ARG A 165 -6.80 -7.98 12.61
N GLU A 166 -7.27 -8.76 13.56
CA GLU A 166 -7.75 -10.12 13.32
C GLU A 166 -9.10 -10.10 12.59
N GLU A 167 -10.02 -9.23 13.01
CA GLU A 167 -11.32 -9.01 12.37
C GLU A 167 -11.38 -7.66 11.67
N GLY A 168 -12.03 -7.64 10.49
CA GLY A 168 -12.18 -6.41 9.69
C GLY A 168 -10.87 -5.86 9.15
N ARG A 169 -9.89 -6.74 8.91
CA ARG A 169 -8.57 -6.40 8.39
C ARG A 169 -8.64 -5.66 7.07
N TYR A 170 -7.88 -4.58 6.97
CA TYR A 170 -7.72 -3.85 5.71
C TYR A 170 -6.51 -4.36 4.90
N HIS A 171 -6.70 -4.48 3.60
CA HIS A 171 -5.61 -4.52 2.64
C HIS A 171 -5.17 -3.08 2.35
N CYS A 172 -3.96 -2.71 2.74
CA CYS A 172 -3.46 -1.35 2.58
C CYS A 172 -2.60 -1.19 1.33
N ILE A 173 -2.95 -0.22 0.50
CA ILE A 173 -2.22 0.17 -0.72
C ILE A 173 -1.74 1.60 -0.54
N CYS A 174 -0.43 1.82 -0.65
CA CYS A 174 0.20 3.13 -0.55
C CYS A 174 0.55 3.66 -1.94
N VAL A 175 0.10 4.86 -2.25
CA VAL A 175 0.33 5.54 -3.54
C VAL A 175 1.21 6.75 -3.34
N GLN A 176 2.29 6.83 -4.13
CA GLN A 176 3.19 7.97 -4.18
C GLN A 176 3.41 8.40 -5.63
N SER A 177 2.95 9.60 -5.98
CA SER A 177 3.06 10.09 -7.35
C SER A 177 4.51 10.36 -7.75
N LYS A 178 4.90 9.89 -8.93
CA LYS A 178 6.15 10.25 -9.62
C LYS A 178 5.87 11.04 -10.92
N GLY A 179 4.65 11.52 -11.10
CA GLY A 179 4.23 12.31 -12.26
C GLY A 179 3.93 11.50 -13.53
N ILE A 180 3.97 10.17 -13.44
CA ILE A 180 3.62 9.23 -14.52
C ILE A 180 2.17 8.79 -14.31
N SER A 181 1.45 8.44 -15.38
CA SER A 181 0.09 7.87 -15.30
C SER A 181 0.08 6.61 -14.43
N ILE A 182 -0.92 6.50 -13.56
CA ILE A 182 -1.03 5.42 -12.57
C ILE A 182 -2.40 4.74 -12.62
N PHE A 183 -3.40 5.34 -13.27
CA PHE A 183 -4.80 4.93 -13.16
C PHE A 183 -5.05 3.48 -13.62
N GLU A 184 -4.44 3.06 -14.73
CA GLU A 184 -4.61 1.69 -15.23
C GLU A 184 -3.93 0.65 -14.31
N ASP A 185 -2.76 1.00 -13.77
CA ASP A 185 -2.07 0.15 -12.81
C ASP A 185 -2.82 0.09 -11.49
N PHE A 186 -3.35 1.23 -11.03
CA PHE A 186 -4.17 1.32 -9.83
C PHE A 186 -5.35 0.34 -9.86
N LYS A 187 -6.07 0.23 -10.97
CA LYS A 187 -7.16 -0.73 -11.13
C LYS A 187 -6.72 -2.19 -10.94
N ARG A 188 -5.49 -2.52 -11.30
CA ARG A 188 -4.94 -3.88 -11.18
C ARG A 188 -4.51 -4.25 -9.76
N PHE A 189 -4.18 -3.25 -8.93
CA PHE A 189 -3.76 -3.46 -7.56
C PHE A 189 -4.91 -3.52 -6.56
N LEU A 190 -6.12 -3.11 -6.96
CA LEU A 190 -7.28 -3.20 -6.08
C LEU A 190 -7.69 -4.66 -5.87
N PRO A 191 -7.95 -5.08 -4.61
CA PRO A 191 -8.47 -6.40 -4.33
C PRO A 191 -9.93 -6.53 -4.80
N ASP A 192 -10.30 -7.73 -5.21
CA ASP A 192 -11.68 -8.01 -5.64
C ASP A 192 -12.67 -8.07 -4.46
N THR A 193 -12.18 -8.44 -3.29
CA THR A 193 -13.00 -8.66 -2.08
C THR A 193 -12.35 -8.13 -0.83
N GLY A 194 -13.14 -7.93 0.23
CA GLY A 194 -12.67 -7.52 1.54
C GLY A 194 -12.68 -6.02 1.75
N ARG A 195 -11.85 -5.53 2.65
CA ARG A 195 -11.72 -4.09 2.97
C ARG A 195 -10.37 -3.58 2.46
N CYS A 196 -10.38 -2.50 1.71
CA CYS A 196 -9.18 -1.88 1.16
C CYS A 196 -9.01 -0.46 1.68
N LEU A 197 -7.81 -0.11 2.16
CA LEU A 197 -7.43 1.25 2.49
C LEU A 197 -6.38 1.73 1.50
N ILE A 198 -6.70 2.78 0.77
CA ILE A 198 -5.80 3.43 -0.17
C ILE A 198 -5.23 4.67 0.47
N PHE A 199 -3.95 4.66 0.73
CA PHE A 199 -3.21 5.82 1.20
C PHE A 199 -2.54 6.54 0.04
N ILE A 200 -2.93 7.80 -0.23
CA ILE A 200 -2.31 8.66 -1.25
C ILE A 200 -1.50 9.74 -0.55
N ASP A 201 -0.17 9.64 -0.62
CA ASP A 201 0.73 10.60 -0.02
C ASP A 201 0.94 11.81 -0.93
N ASP A 202 0.92 13.03 -0.33
CA ASP A 202 1.02 14.31 -1.04
C ASP A 202 0.06 14.35 -2.27
N ALA A 203 -1.25 14.14 -2.04
CA ALA A 203 -2.29 13.98 -3.07
C ALA A 203 -2.30 15.10 -4.13
N ASN A 204 -1.79 16.28 -3.78
CA ASN A 204 -1.62 17.40 -4.70
C ASN A 204 -0.62 17.15 -5.86
N GLN A 205 0.19 16.11 -5.76
CA GLN A 205 1.13 15.71 -6.82
C GLN A 205 0.51 14.72 -7.81
N LEU A 206 -0.63 14.13 -7.47
CA LEU A 206 -1.29 13.10 -8.27
C LEU A 206 -2.24 13.72 -9.30
N LYS A 207 -1.83 13.76 -10.56
CA LYS A 207 -2.61 14.34 -11.67
C LYS A 207 -3.94 13.62 -11.92
N GLU A 208 -4.01 12.35 -11.61
CA GLU A 208 -5.19 11.48 -11.85
C GLU A 208 -6.05 11.27 -10.60
N LEU A 209 -5.89 12.13 -9.57
CA LEU A 209 -6.65 12.04 -8.31
C LEU A 209 -8.15 11.93 -8.56
N ARG A 210 -8.70 12.81 -9.39
CA ARG A 210 -10.13 12.81 -9.75
C ARG A 210 -10.59 11.49 -10.36
N ALA A 211 -9.82 10.94 -11.29
CA ALA A 211 -10.15 9.67 -11.94
C ALA A 211 -10.17 8.50 -10.94
N ILE A 212 -9.20 8.48 -10.03
CA ILE A 212 -9.12 7.47 -8.96
C ILE A 212 -10.32 7.60 -8.01
N LEU A 213 -10.63 8.81 -7.55
CA LEU A 213 -11.75 9.05 -6.64
C LEU A 213 -13.10 8.65 -7.25
N LEU A 214 -13.37 9.02 -8.50
CA LEU A 214 -14.57 8.63 -9.22
C LEU A 214 -14.66 7.12 -9.40
N TYR A 215 -13.56 6.47 -9.72
CA TYR A 215 -13.53 5.01 -9.88
C TYR A 215 -13.81 4.29 -8.56
N VAL A 216 -13.18 4.70 -7.45
CA VAL A 216 -13.45 4.16 -6.11
C VAL A 216 -14.89 4.38 -5.71
N SER A 217 -15.45 5.58 -5.93
CA SER A 217 -16.85 5.87 -5.64
C SER A 217 -17.80 4.94 -6.41
N GLN A 218 -17.54 4.68 -7.70
CA GLN A 218 -18.33 3.74 -8.50
C GLN A 218 -18.26 2.30 -7.97
N LEU A 219 -17.09 1.86 -7.50
CA LEU A 219 -16.93 0.53 -6.91
C LEU A 219 -17.71 0.41 -5.61
N ASN A 220 -17.64 1.42 -4.73
CA ASN A 220 -18.38 1.42 -3.46
C ASN A 220 -19.90 1.42 -3.68
N VAL A 221 -20.43 2.23 -4.61
CA VAL A 221 -21.87 2.22 -4.97
C VAL A 221 -22.31 0.85 -5.46
N ARG A 222 -21.51 0.20 -6.32
CA ARG A 222 -21.81 -1.17 -6.77
C ARG A 222 -21.80 -2.16 -5.61
N ALA A 223 -20.86 -2.04 -4.68
CA ALA A 223 -20.80 -2.89 -3.51
C ALA A 223 -22.04 -2.74 -2.61
N GLU A 224 -22.54 -1.52 -2.42
CA GLU A 224 -23.75 -1.24 -1.65
C GLU A 224 -25.02 -1.79 -2.33
N GLN A 225 -25.16 -1.57 -3.63
CA GLN A 225 -26.29 -2.09 -4.42
C GLN A 225 -26.38 -3.62 -4.35
N CYS A 226 -25.25 -4.29 -4.42
CA CYS A 226 -25.22 -5.74 -4.28
C CYS A 226 -25.54 -6.20 -2.85
N LYS A 227 -25.18 -5.45 -1.78
CA LYS A 227 -25.57 -5.76 -0.39
C LYS A 227 -27.09 -5.66 -0.21
N ALA A 228 -27.72 -4.64 -0.79
CA ALA A 228 -29.15 -4.43 -0.74
C ALA A 228 -29.97 -5.49 -1.51
N SER A 229 -29.38 -6.12 -2.51
CA SER A 229 -30.04 -7.16 -3.32
C SER A 229 -29.91 -8.59 -2.75
N ALA A 230 -29.16 -8.78 -1.67
CA ALA A 230 -28.82 -10.09 -1.09
C ALA A 230 -29.76 -10.53 0.05
N GLU A 231 -30.97 -9.97 0.18
CA GLU A 231 -31.96 -10.35 1.22
C GLU A 231 -32.60 -11.72 1.04
N ASP A 232 -32.35 -12.43 -0.06
CA ASP A 232 -32.81 -13.81 -0.27
C ASP A 232 -31.62 -14.76 -0.45
N ASN A 233 -31.35 -15.58 0.57
CA ASN A 233 -30.63 -16.87 0.69
C ASN A 233 -29.78 -17.40 -0.49
N THR A 234 -29.21 -16.56 -1.33
CA THR A 234 -28.23 -16.95 -2.33
C THR A 234 -26.82 -16.78 -1.76
N PRO A 235 -25.89 -17.72 -1.98
CA PRO A 235 -24.53 -17.59 -1.52
C PRO A 235 -23.92 -16.29 -2.07
N VAL A 236 -23.43 -15.45 -1.16
CA VAL A 236 -22.86 -14.13 -1.43
C VAL A 236 -21.93 -14.20 -2.63
N ALA A 237 -22.31 -13.58 -3.74
CA ALA A 237 -21.51 -13.50 -4.94
C ALA A 237 -20.14 -12.88 -4.62
N GLU A 238 -19.10 -13.55 -5.04
CA GLU A 238 -17.72 -13.10 -5.04
C GLU A 238 -17.65 -11.69 -5.69
N GLY A 239 -17.00 -10.73 -5.03
CA GLY A 239 -16.65 -9.46 -5.66
C GLY A 239 -17.13 -8.19 -4.96
N LYS A 240 -16.92 -8.06 -3.65
CA LYS A 240 -17.29 -6.82 -2.92
C LYS A 240 -16.12 -6.33 -2.07
N CYS A 241 -15.37 -5.39 -2.60
CA CYS A 241 -14.37 -4.65 -1.85
C CYS A 241 -15.01 -3.36 -1.28
N ASP A 242 -14.86 -3.15 0.03
CA ASP A 242 -15.20 -1.90 0.71
C ASP A 242 -13.94 -1.02 0.73
N ILE A 243 -13.96 0.08 -0.03
CA ILE A 243 -12.76 0.86 -0.29
C ILE A 243 -12.82 2.20 0.42
N HIS A 244 -11.84 2.45 1.26
CA HIS A 244 -11.60 3.72 1.93
C HIS A 244 -10.33 4.38 1.38
N VAL A 245 -10.36 5.71 1.27
CA VAL A 245 -9.22 6.49 0.76
C VAL A 245 -8.79 7.49 1.82
N ILE A 246 -7.51 7.51 2.16
CA ILE A 246 -6.90 8.58 2.94
C ILE A 246 -5.92 9.36 2.09
N LEU A 247 -6.09 10.68 2.07
CA LEU A 247 -5.27 11.64 1.33
C LEU A 247 -4.45 12.47 2.31
N THR A 248 -3.14 12.54 2.14
CA THR A 248 -2.37 13.60 2.81
C THR A 248 -2.23 14.82 1.91
N ALA A 249 -2.34 16.00 2.50
CA ALA A 249 -2.26 17.27 1.80
C ALA A 249 -1.48 18.31 2.61
N ARG A 250 -0.79 19.21 1.91
CA ARG A 250 -0.21 20.40 2.53
C ARG A 250 -1.28 21.47 2.72
N ASP A 251 -1.18 22.27 3.79
CA ASP A 251 -2.18 23.28 4.13
C ASP A 251 -2.57 24.19 2.94
N TYR A 252 -1.60 24.63 2.15
CA TYR A 252 -1.86 25.49 1.00
C TYR A 252 -2.60 24.81 -0.17
N MET A 253 -2.56 23.46 -0.26
CA MET A 253 -3.27 22.68 -1.26
C MET A 253 -4.60 22.11 -0.78
N ARG A 254 -4.87 22.19 0.52
CA ARG A 254 -6.09 21.63 1.13
C ARG A 254 -7.35 22.04 0.39
N LYS A 255 -7.53 23.35 0.14
CA LYS A 255 -8.73 23.86 -0.52
C LYS A 255 -8.90 23.31 -1.93
N ALA A 256 -7.82 23.17 -2.69
CA ALA A 256 -7.86 22.63 -4.04
C ALA A 256 -8.29 21.15 -4.03
N ILE A 257 -7.73 20.33 -3.13
CA ILE A 257 -8.10 18.92 -2.98
C ILE A 257 -9.56 18.77 -2.53
N LEU A 258 -10.02 19.57 -1.56
CA LEU A 258 -11.41 19.51 -1.12
C LEU A 258 -12.38 19.91 -2.24
N ASN A 259 -12.05 20.89 -3.07
CA ASN A 259 -12.85 21.26 -4.24
C ASN A 259 -12.92 20.07 -5.23
N GLU A 260 -11.82 19.39 -5.48
CA GLU A 260 -11.78 18.23 -6.39
C GLU A 260 -12.64 17.06 -5.87
N ILE A 261 -12.64 16.80 -4.55
CA ILE A 261 -13.51 15.81 -3.93
C ILE A 261 -15.00 16.22 -4.04
N ASN A 262 -15.32 17.50 -3.78
CA ASN A 262 -16.67 18.04 -3.90
C ASN A 262 -17.19 17.95 -5.34
N ASP A 263 -16.34 18.25 -6.34
CA ASP A 263 -16.69 18.11 -7.77
C ASP A 263 -16.99 16.66 -8.16
N CYS A 264 -16.45 15.69 -7.42
CA CYS A 264 -16.78 14.26 -7.55
C CYS A 264 -18.07 13.87 -6.80
N GLN A 265 -18.68 14.78 -6.05
CA GLN A 265 -19.86 14.53 -5.21
C GLN A 265 -19.64 13.42 -4.16
N ILE A 266 -18.45 13.31 -3.62
CA ILE A 266 -18.07 12.31 -2.62
C ILE A 266 -18.08 12.98 -1.24
N SER A 267 -18.75 12.33 -0.27
CA SER A 267 -18.68 12.74 1.13
C SER A 267 -17.30 12.42 1.70
N TYR A 268 -16.77 13.33 2.52
CA TYR A 268 -15.44 13.15 3.11
C TYR A 268 -15.38 13.66 4.56
N ALA A 269 -14.45 13.09 5.31
CA ALA A 269 -13.99 13.65 6.58
C ALA A 269 -12.67 14.40 6.40
N GLN A 270 -12.36 15.29 7.33
CA GLN A 270 -11.08 15.98 7.33
C GLN A 270 -10.53 16.09 8.75
N MET A 271 -9.21 16.01 8.82
CA MET A 271 -8.43 16.22 10.04
C MET A 271 -7.20 17.06 9.72
N ARG A 272 -6.74 17.83 10.69
CA ARG A 272 -5.47 18.56 10.59
C ARG A 272 -4.47 17.97 11.56
N ALA A 273 -3.27 17.67 11.09
CA ALA A 273 -2.15 17.30 11.94
C ALA A 273 -1.50 18.57 12.51
N GLU A 274 -1.54 18.71 13.81
CA GLU A 274 -0.96 19.86 14.48
C GLU A 274 0.55 19.65 14.76
N PRO A 275 1.33 20.73 14.95
CA PRO A 275 2.70 20.63 15.43
C PRO A 275 2.79 19.89 16.77
N LEU A 276 3.91 19.24 17.03
CA LEU A 276 4.22 18.67 18.34
C LEU A 276 4.49 19.77 19.36
N THR A 277 4.26 19.48 20.64
CA THR A 277 4.64 20.39 21.72
C THR A 277 6.16 20.43 21.91
N ASP A 278 6.64 21.42 22.66
CA ASP A 278 8.08 21.52 22.95
C ASP A 278 8.56 20.32 23.77
N GLU A 279 7.75 19.80 24.69
CA GLU A 279 8.03 18.61 25.49
C GLU A 279 8.13 17.36 24.61
N GLU A 280 7.23 17.19 23.63
CA GLU A 280 7.24 16.07 22.70
C GLU A 280 8.46 16.14 21.76
N ILE A 281 8.83 17.34 21.31
CA ILE A 281 10.06 17.52 20.50
C ILE A 281 11.32 17.26 21.36
N GLU A 282 11.34 17.70 22.61
CA GLU A 282 12.47 17.41 23.52
C GLU A 282 12.62 15.88 23.73
N GLU A 283 11.53 15.19 24.01
CA GLU A 283 11.52 13.73 24.15
C GLU A 283 11.95 13.03 22.86
N PHE A 284 11.47 13.50 21.71
CA PHE A 284 11.89 13.02 20.41
C PHE A 284 13.40 13.18 20.16
N LEU A 285 13.96 14.34 20.50
CA LEU A 285 15.40 14.61 20.39
C LEU A 285 16.23 13.70 21.30
N ASN A 286 15.77 13.47 22.51
CA ASN A 286 16.46 12.59 23.46
C ASN A 286 16.42 11.13 23.03
N ASN A 287 15.25 10.60 22.68
CA ASN A 287 15.02 9.18 22.49
C ASN A 287 15.35 8.70 21.05
N VAL A 288 15.06 9.52 20.03
CA VAL A 288 15.22 9.13 18.62
C VAL A 288 16.50 9.69 18.01
N VAL A 289 16.83 10.93 18.32
CA VAL A 289 18.01 11.59 17.72
C VAL A 289 19.25 11.37 18.58
N GLY A 290 19.11 11.21 19.90
CA GLY A 290 20.21 10.96 20.83
C GLY A 290 20.90 12.24 21.28
N ILE A 291 20.21 13.38 21.39
CA ILE A 291 20.73 14.66 21.85
C ILE A 291 20.29 14.86 23.30
N GLN A 292 21.27 15.10 24.19
CA GLN A 292 21.02 15.35 25.63
C GLN A 292 21.50 16.73 26.09
N ASP A 293 22.27 17.45 25.26
CA ASP A 293 22.73 18.80 25.61
C ASP A 293 21.58 19.79 25.61
N ARG A 294 21.27 20.35 26.78
CA ARG A 294 20.16 21.27 26.99
C ARG A 294 20.23 22.50 26.09
N ARG A 295 21.42 23.04 25.85
CA ARG A 295 21.60 24.23 25.01
C ARG A 295 21.26 23.92 23.55
N CYS A 296 21.67 22.74 23.06
CA CYS A 296 21.34 22.26 21.73
C CYS A 296 19.81 22.05 21.61
N ILE A 297 19.18 21.42 22.60
CA ILE A 297 17.74 21.18 22.64
C ILE A 297 16.99 22.50 22.58
N ASP A 298 17.30 23.47 23.46
CA ASP A 298 16.62 24.78 23.51
C ASP A 298 16.75 25.55 22.18
N GLN A 299 17.88 25.40 21.49
CA GLN A 299 18.09 26.00 20.17
C GLN A 299 17.25 25.32 19.10
N ILE A 300 17.23 23.98 19.10
CA ILE A 300 16.45 23.18 18.12
C ILE A 300 14.95 23.42 18.32
N LEU A 301 14.46 23.49 19.56
CA LEU A 301 13.05 23.80 19.86
C LEU A 301 12.59 25.09 19.20
N ARG A 302 13.39 26.18 19.32
CA ARG A 302 13.09 27.47 18.68
C ARG A 302 13.04 27.39 17.17
N ILE A 303 13.95 26.63 16.56
CA ILE A 303 14.05 26.49 15.10
C ILE A 303 12.95 25.57 14.58
N ALA A 304 12.70 24.45 15.23
CA ALA A 304 11.74 23.44 14.83
C ALA A 304 10.29 23.91 14.97
N ALA A 305 9.98 24.72 15.99
CA ALA A 305 8.64 25.22 16.28
C ALA A 305 7.58 24.09 16.17
N GLY A 306 7.79 22.98 16.86
CA GLY A 306 6.92 21.81 16.86
C GLY A 306 6.98 20.94 15.60
N ASN A 307 7.89 21.19 14.66
CA ASN A 307 8.03 20.41 13.44
C ASN A 307 9.07 19.27 13.63
N PRO A 308 8.65 17.99 13.73
CA PRO A 308 9.56 16.88 14.01
C PRO A 308 10.60 16.65 12.91
N ARG A 309 10.28 16.97 11.65
CA ARG A 309 11.26 16.87 10.56
C ARG A 309 12.38 17.86 10.69
N ILE A 310 12.07 19.11 11.03
CA ILE A 310 13.07 20.15 11.25
C ILE A 310 13.89 19.81 12.50
N ALA A 311 13.25 19.33 13.58
CA ALA A 311 13.94 18.87 14.79
C ALA A 311 14.94 17.74 14.48
N TYR A 312 14.54 16.74 13.70
CA TYR A 312 15.41 15.65 13.27
C TYR A 312 16.63 16.17 12.48
N MET A 313 16.35 17.01 11.47
CA MET A 313 17.40 17.55 10.61
C MET A 313 18.39 18.41 11.41
N ALA A 314 17.90 19.30 12.27
CA ALA A 314 18.72 20.13 13.14
C ALA A 314 19.57 19.28 14.09
N GLY A 315 18.96 18.24 14.68
CA GLY A 315 19.67 17.31 15.55
C GLY A 315 20.81 16.57 14.85
N LYS A 316 20.60 16.12 13.62
CA LYS A 316 21.64 15.44 12.83
C LYS A 316 22.78 16.37 12.43
N VAL A 317 22.48 17.63 12.10
CA VAL A 317 23.51 18.64 11.79
C VAL A 317 24.30 18.99 13.05
N THR A 318 23.63 19.17 14.20
CA THR A 318 24.30 19.49 15.48
C THR A 318 25.24 18.36 15.93
N GLN A 319 24.93 17.11 15.64
CA GLN A 319 25.83 15.98 15.92
C GLN A 319 27.11 15.99 15.06
N SER A 320 27.06 16.58 13.84
CA SER A 320 28.20 16.64 12.93
C SER A 320 29.01 17.93 13.05
N GLU A 321 28.41 19.05 13.44
CA GLU A 321 29.04 20.36 13.54
C GLU A 321 28.57 21.08 14.82
N LEU A 322 29.51 21.39 15.71
CA LEU A 322 29.26 22.04 17.03
C LEU A 322 28.99 23.55 16.96
N SER A 323 28.84 24.17 15.79
CA SER A 323 28.68 25.62 15.64
C SER A 323 27.23 26.04 15.42
N GLY A 324 26.82 27.02 16.18
CA GLY A 324 25.46 27.54 16.36
C GLY A 324 24.62 27.76 15.11
N ILE A 325 23.70 26.86 14.84
CA ILE A 325 22.66 26.96 13.80
C ILE A 325 21.61 27.96 14.26
N THR A 326 21.25 28.93 13.42
CA THR A 326 20.36 30.03 13.81
C THR A 326 18.99 30.04 13.09
N SER A 327 18.83 29.28 11.99
CA SER A 327 17.62 29.31 11.18
C SER A 327 17.28 27.99 10.50
N VAL A 328 16.00 27.80 10.13
CA VAL A 328 15.52 26.65 9.34
C VAL A 328 16.25 26.54 7.99
N ALA A 329 16.50 27.67 7.32
CA ALA A 329 17.21 27.71 6.05
C ALA A 329 18.63 27.17 6.18
N GLU A 330 19.32 27.51 7.26
CA GLU A 330 20.68 27.04 7.56
C GLU A 330 20.66 25.53 7.89
N VAL A 331 19.72 25.05 8.71
CA VAL A 331 19.53 23.64 8.99
C VAL A 331 19.33 22.87 7.68
N MET A 332 18.43 23.31 6.82
CA MET A 332 18.17 22.66 5.54
C MET A 332 19.42 22.64 4.66
N LYS A 333 20.10 23.77 4.53
CA LYS A 333 21.35 23.87 3.74
C LYS A 333 22.39 22.88 4.22
N LEU A 334 22.72 22.87 5.50
CA LEU A 334 23.73 22.00 6.08
C LEU A 334 23.34 20.51 6.00
N TYR A 335 22.08 20.21 6.30
CA TYR A 335 21.59 18.82 6.22
C TYR A 335 21.65 18.27 4.80
N TYR A 336 21.18 19.02 3.81
CA TYR A 336 21.22 18.59 2.41
C TYR A 336 22.64 18.57 1.87
N GLN A 337 23.50 19.51 2.25
CA GLN A 337 24.90 19.51 1.85
C GLN A 337 25.63 18.28 2.38
N SER A 338 25.47 17.94 3.68
CA SER A 338 26.07 16.74 4.25
C SER A 338 25.53 15.45 3.62
N SER A 339 24.27 15.42 3.21
CA SER A 339 23.65 14.26 2.54
C SER A 339 24.12 14.13 1.09
N VAL A 340 24.26 15.24 0.39
CA VAL A 340 24.81 15.30 -0.98
C VAL A 340 26.28 14.90 -0.95
N ASP A 341 27.08 15.42 -0.02
CA ASP A 341 28.51 15.08 0.13
C ASP A 341 28.72 13.59 0.40
N LYS A 342 27.85 12.96 1.21
CA LYS A 342 27.86 11.49 1.41
C LYS A 342 27.55 10.71 0.13
N CYS A 343 26.57 11.15 -0.64
CA CYS A 343 26.19 10.50 -1.91
C CYS A 343 27.24 10.73 -3.02
N ILE A 344 27.89 11.89 -3.02
CA ILE A 344 28.84 12.32 -4.04
C ILE A 344 30.25 11.79 -3.72
N GLY A 345 30.62 11.64 -2.44
CA GLY A 345 31.93 11.14 -2.02
C GLY A 345 32.30 9.77 -2.56
N GLU A 346 31.33 9.01 -3.04
CA GLU A 346 31.53 7.71 -3.70
C GLU A 346 31.57 7.79 -5.24
N ASN A 347 31.28 8.96 -5.87
CA ASN A 347 31.16 9.02 -7.33
C ASN A 347 31.56 10.38 -7.93
N ALA A 348 32.85 10.53 -8.26
CA ALA A 348 33.42 11.75 -8.84
C ALA A 348 32.76 12.24 -10.16
N VAL A 349 31.96 11.40 -10.83
CA VAL A 349 31.19 11.74 -12.04
C VAL A 349 29.95 12.54 -11.70
N LEU A 350 29.31 12.26 -10.56
CA LEU A 350 28.11 12.98 -10.09
C LEU A 350 28.45 14.42 -9.62
N CYS A 351 29.65 14.66 -9.09
CA CYS A 351 30.13 16.01 -8.72
C CYS A 351 30.16 16.95 -9.93
N LYS A 352 30.61 16.47 -11.09
CA LYS A 352 30.69 17.27 -12.32
C LYS A 352 29.32 17.56 -12.95
N THR A 353 28.32 16.71 -12.75
CA THR A 353 26.96 16.88 -13.29
C THR A 353 26.09 17.75 -12.37
N ALA A 354 26.36 17.80 -11.07
CA ALA A 354 25.62 18.64 -10.11
C ALA A 354 26.06 20.12 -10.14
N GLY A 355 27.10 20.47 -10.88
CA GLY A 355 27.59 21.85 -10.99
C GLY A 355 28.28 22.36 -9.73
N LEU A 356 28.81 21.48 -8.90
CA LEU A 356 29.58 21.74 -7.67
C LEU A 356 31.08 21.62 -7.90
#